data_e37b3e0e9bd6e598410906be0b937e93
#
_entry.id   e37b3e0e9bd6e598410906be0b937e93
#
_cell.length_a   1.000
_cell.length_b   1.000
_cell.length_c   1.000
_cell.angle_alpha   90.00
_cell.angle_beta   90.00
_cell.angle_gamma   90.00
#
_symmetry.space_group_name_H-M   'P 1'
#
loop_
_entity.id
_entity.type
_entity.pdbx_description
1 polymer ?
#
loop_
_entity_poly.entity_id
_entity_poly.type
_entity_poly.pdbx_seq_one_letter_code
_entity_poly.pdbx_strand_id
1 'polypeptide(L)'
;MRNILVKFPGAMVLIVSLGAASVLYAQEKAQVSRDVPVRNEIHRQYRLAPNTAVAISTIAGPIEIDTTIDQSAEVYIVTSAATQADLDCSDMLIEQTPGKLVIRSRDLCPIVKATQRVMLKLPRNVNLDLESIAGHVRIGPTEGMVRLESIAGHVSTGSLQAAEMSSLAQGISMELDDIGERGVHLSSVVGGIELRLSNNLNAEFVADRVVGSVISDIPDIKIVTIVTDGRSDYEARIGSGGQRITISIVKGGIRLRKLS
;
A
#
# COMPACT_ATOMS: atom_id res chain seq x y z
N MET A 1 -35.71 -19.90 86.93
CA MET A 1 -37.15 -19.85 87.21
C MET A 1 -37.93 -19.76 85.90
N ARG A 2 -38.78 -20.64 85.77
CA ARG A 2 -40.01 -20.81 85.00
C ARG A 2 -39.88 -21.12 83.51
N ASN A 3 -40.07 -22.45 83.31
CA ASN A 3 -40.51 -23.10 82.08
C ASN A 3 -41.87 -22.55 81.62
N ILE A 4 -42.06 -22.39 80.34
CA ILE A 4 -43.39 -22.58 79.75
C ILE A 4 -43.18 -23.38 78.46
N LEU A 5 -43.70 -24.58 78.52
CA LEU A 5 -43.92 -25.53 77.46
C LEU A 5 -45.21 -25.09 76.71
N VAL A 6 -45.19 -24.98 75.41
CA VAL A 6 -46.45 -24.98 74.66
C VAL A 6 -46.32 -25.98 73.50
N LYS A 7 -47.29 -26.84 73.52
CA LYS A 7 -47.56 -28.04 72.75
C LYS A 7 -47.86 -27.83 71.30
N PHE A 8 -47.32 -28.71 70.46
CA PHE A 8 -47.81 -28.93 69.07
C PHE A 8 -49.21 -29.62 69.10
N PRO A 9 -50.04 -29.36 68.07
CA PRO A 9 -50.27 -30.46 67.12
C PRO A 9 -50.57 -29.92 65.70
N GLY A 10 -50.33 -30.76 64.73
CA GLY A 10 -50.90 -30.63 63.41
C GLY A 10 -49.89 -30.81 62.29
N ALA A 11 -49.67 -32.03 61.90
CA ALA A 11 -48.97 -32.43 60.70
C ALA A 11 -49.76 -31.97 59.48
N MET A 12 -49.21 -31.10 58.70
CA MET A 12 -49.69 -30.87 57.33
C MET A 12 -48.50 -31.05 56.39
N VAL A 13 -48.51 -32.20 55.74
CA VAL A 13 -47.55 -32.52 54.67
C VAL A 13 -47.87 -31.68 53.46
N LEU A 14 -47.07 -30.63 53.23
CA LEU A 14 -47.15 -29.83 52.00
C LEU A 14 -46.12 -30.44 51.04
N ILE A 15 -46.62 -31.19 50.06
CA ILE A 15 -45.84 -31.65 48.90
C ILE A 15 -45.55 -30.44 48.05
N VAL A 16 -44.34 -29.88 48.16
CA VAL A 16 -43.84 -28.88 47.22
C VAL A 16 -43.34 -29.61 45.98
N SER A 17 -44.18 -29.64 44.96
CA SER A 17 -43.75 -30.02 43.63
C SER A 17 -42.70 -29.03 43.13
N LEU A 18 -41.43 -29.44 43.05
CA LEU A 18 -40.40 -28.73 42.31
C LEU A 18 -40.78 -28.73 40.83
N GLY A 19 -41.45 -27.69 40.41
CA GLY A 19 -41.55 -27.32 39.01
C GLY A 19 -40.18 -26.94 38.52
N ALA A 20 -39.54 -27.83 37.75
CA ALA A 20 -38.35 -27.50 37.00
C ALA A 20 -38.71 -26.43 35.97
N ALA A 21 -38.49 -25.16 36.32
CA ALA A 21 -38.47 -24.11 35.36
C ALA A 21 -37.23 -24.30 34.46
N SER A 22 -37.40 -25.04 33.37
CA SER A 22 -36.47 -25.07 32.27
C SER A 22 -36.41 -23.66 31.69
N VAL A 23 -35.42 -22.90 32.17
CA VAL A 23 -35.02 -21.66 31.51
C VAL A 23 -34.44 -22.06 30.14
N LEU A 24 -35.30 -22.03 29.14
CA LEU A 24 -34.88 -22.01 27.75
C LEU A 24 -34.04 -20.74 27.52
N TYR A 25 -32.72 -20.88 27.72
CA TYR A 25 -31.79 -19.94 27.12
C TYR A 25 -31.94 -20.14 25.61
N ALA A 26 -32.78 -19.33 25.00
CA ALA A 26 -32.70 -19.07 23.59
C ALA A 26 -31.32 -18.48 23.34
N GLN A 27 -30.37 -19.32 22.99
CA GLN A 27 -29.15 -18.87 22.31
C GLN A 27 -29.62 -18.33 20.97
N GLU A 28 -29.91 -17.06 20.96
CA GLU A 28 -29.94 -16.26 19.76
C GLU A 28 -28.52 -16.34 19.19
N LYS A 29 -28.29 -17.37 18.37
CA LYS A 29 -27.17 -17.37 17.45
C LYS A 29 -27.35 -16.13 16.60
N ALA A 30 -26.68 -15.05 17.02
CA ALA A 30 -26.39 -13.97 16.10
C ALA A 30 -25.66 -14.63 14.91
N GLN A 31 -26.42 -14.97 13.89
CA GLN A 31 -25.87 -15.24 12.59
C GLN A 31 -25.23 -13.91 12.20
N VAL A 32 -23.92 -13.83 12.42
CA VAL A 32 -23.09 -12.86 11.71
C VAL A 32 -23.22 -13.27 10.24
N SER A 33 -24.24 -12.76 9.60
CA SER A 33 -24.34 -12.75 8.15
C SER A 33 -23.06 -12.05 7.71
N ARG A 34 -22.10 -12.81 7.27
CA ARG A 34 -20.97 -12.27 6.54
C ARG A 34 -21.58 -11.83 5.21
N ASP A 35 -22.03 -10.59 5.17
CA ASP A 35 -22.47 -9.99 3.93
C ASP A 35 -21.32 -10.11 2.95
N VAL A 36 -21.51 -10.99 1.97
CA VAL A 36 -20.53 -11.17 0.89
C VAL A 36 -20.52 -9.85 0.15
N PRO A 37 -19.39 -9.15 0.08
CA PRO A 37 -19.34 -7.85 -0.58
C PRO A 37 -19.78 -8.00 -2.03
N VAL A 38 -20.60 -7.06 -2.48
CA VAL A 38 -20.97 -6.93 -3.88
C VAL A 38 -19.75 -6.50 -4.68
N ARG A 39 -19.56 -7.06 -5.87
CA ARG A 39 -18.38 -6.82 -6.69
C ARG A 39 -18.74 -6.53 -8.12
N ASN A 40 -17.94 -5.67 -8.74
CA ASN A 40 -17.88 -5.44 -10.17
C ASN A 40 -16.46 -5.74 -10.66
N GLU A 41 -16.33 -6.47 -11.75
CA GLU A 41 -15.05 -6.87 -12.30
C GLU A 41 -14.91 -6.36 -13.74
N ILE A 42 -13.76 -5.77 -14.03
CA ILE A 42 -13.39 -5.31 -15.36
C ILE A 42 -12.14 -6.06 -15.76
N HIS A 43 -12.20 -6.74 -16.92
CA HIS A 43 -11.04 -7.36 -17.54
C HIS A 43 -10.91 -6.86 -18.97
N ARG A 44 -9.78 -6.24 -19.31
CA ARG A 44 -9.51 -5.68 -20.64
C ARG A 44 -8.07 -5.91 -21.04
N GLN A 45 -7.87 -6.03 -22.36
CA GLN A 45 -6.55 -6.17 -22.96
C GLN A 45 -6.32 -5.04 -23.95
N TYR A 46 -5.06 -4.56 -23.96
CA TYR A 46 -4.62 -3.48 -24.83
C TYR A 46 -3.28 -3.83 -25.47
N ARG A 47 -2.97 -3.23 -26.59
CA ARG A 47 -1.63 -3.22 -27.15
C ARG A 47 -1.03 -1.85 -26.94
N LEU A 48 0.12 -1.77 -26.25
CA LEU A 48 0.79 -0.54 -25.96
C LEU A 48 2.08 -0.41 -26.79
N ALA A 49 2.31 0.77 -27.35
CA ALA A 49 3.59 1.09 -27.96
C ALA A 49 4.68 1.28 -26.88
N PRO A 50 5.95 1.13 -27.19
CA PRO A 50 7.04 1.52 -26.30
C PRO A 50 6.88 2.96 -25.83
N ASN A 51 7.25 3.23 -24.57
CA ASN A 51 7.14 4.55 -23.93
C ASN A 51 5.71 5.11 -23.79
N THR A 52 4.68 4.26 -23.97
CA THR A 52 3.30 4.66 -23.66
C THR A 52 3.21 5.12 -22.21
N ALA A 53 2.56 6.25 -21.95
CA ALA A 53 2.26 6.72 -20.62
C ALA A 53 1.05 5.96 -20.06
N VAL A 54 1.20 5.33 -18.89
CA VAL A 54 0.12 4.69 -18.14
C VAL A 54 -0.16 5.51 -16.91
N ALA A 55 -1.28 6.24 -16.90
CA ALA A 55 -1.70 7.09 -15.80
C ALA A 55 -2.79 6.39 -14.98
N ILE A 56 -2.58 6.30 -13.66
CA ILE A 56 -3.51 5.67 -12.71
C ILE A 56 -3.78 6.66 -11.59
N SER A 57 -5.04 6.98 -11.37
CA SER A 57 -5.34 7.99 -10.34
C SER A 57 -6.63 7.71 -9.56
N THR A 58 -6.68 8.28 -8.34
CA THR A 58 -7.86 8.28 -7.47
C THR A 58 -8.33 6.86 -7.13
N ILE A 59 -7.40 5.97 -6.72
CA ILE A 59 -7.71 4.58 -6.36
C ILE A 59 -7.74 4.43 -4.84
N ALA A 60 -8.86 3.91 -4.32
CA ALA A 60 -9.04 3.55 -2.92
C ALA A 60 -8.80 2.05 -2.72
N GLY A 61 -7.53 1.62 -2.75
CA GLY A 61 -7.14 0.23 -2.56
C GLY A 61 -5.78 -0.11 -3.20
N PRO A 62 -5.38 -1.37 -3.14
CA PRO A 62 -4.07 -1.80 -3.60
C PRO A 62 -3.95 -1.79 -5.13
N ILE A 63 -2.76 -1.42 -5.59
CA ILE A 63 -2.35 -1.52 -7.00
C ILE A 63 -1.18 -2.49 -7.11
N GLU A 64 -1.29 -3.44 -8.01
CA GLU A 64 -0.26 -4.41 -8.34
C GLU A 64 0.02 -4.35 -9.84
N ILE A 65 1.26 -4.04 -10.19
CA ILE A 65 1.72 -3.93 -11.57
C ILE A 65 2.82 -4.96 -11.78
N ASP A 66 2.50 -6.02 -12.51
CA ASP A 66 3.48 -6.97 -13.02
C ASP A 66 3.96 -6.50 -14.39
N THR A 67 5.22 -6.74 -14.69
CA THR A 67 5.81 -6.31 -15.97
C THR A 67 6.24 -7.47 -16.84
N THR A 68 6.12 -7.29 -18.14
CA THR A 68 6.44 -8.28 -19.16
C THR A 68 7.28 -7.66 -20.28
N ILE A 69 7.95 -8.50 -21.05
CA ILE A 69 8.68 -8.09 -22.26
C ILE A 69 7.75 -7.89 -23.47
N ASP A 70 6.53 -8.42 -23.41
CA ASP A 70 5.55 -8.29 -24.50
C ASP A 70 4.95 -6.90 -24.55
N GLN A 71 4.46 -6.48 -25.71
CA GLN A 71 3.75 -5.21 -25.89
C GLN A 71 2.25 -5.29 -25.54
N SER A 72 1.83 -6.36 -24.88
CA SER A 72 0.48 -6.54 -24.38
C SER A 72 0.31 -5.94 -22.99
N ALA A 73 -0.84 -5.34 -22.74
CA ALA A 73 -1.24 -4.89 -21.42
C ALA A 73 -2.55 -5.57 -21.04
N GLU A 74 -2.61 -6.10 -19.83
CA GLU A 74 -3.84 -6.62 -19.22
C GLU A 74 -4.23 -5.70 -18.05
N VAL A 75 -5.50 -5.33 -18.01
CA VAL A 75 -6.10 -4.54 -16.95
C VAL A 75 -7.19 -5.38 -16.30
N TYR A 76 -6.99 -5.72 -15.03
CA TYR A 76 -7.99 -6.38 -14.21
C TYR A 76 -8.29 -5.54 -12.98
N ILE A 77 -9.54 -5.14 -12.82
CA ILE A 77 -9.99 -4.28 -11.72
C ILE A 77 -11.16 -4.94 -11.03
N VAL A 78 -11.11 -5.02 -9.73
CA VAL A 78 -12.21 -5.47 -8.88
C VAL A 78 -12.64 -4.31 -8.00
N THR A 79 -13.85 -3.82 -8.20
CA THR A 79 -14.49 -2.86 -7.30
C THR A 79 -15.40 -3.62 -6.35
N SER A 80 -15.29 -3.38 -5.05
CA SER A 80 -16.05 -4.07 -4.01
C SER A 80 -16.67 -3.08 -3.05
N ALA A 81 -17.93 -3.34 -2.65
CA ALA A 81 -18.63 -2.54 -1.65
C ALA A 81 -19.51 -3.44 -0.77
N ALA A 82 -19.96 -2.92 0.37
CA ALA A 82 -20.87 -3.65 1.26
C ALA A 82 -22.27 -3.79 0.65
N THR A 83 -22.73 -2.80 -0.11
CA THR A 83 -24.05 -2.78 -0.74
C THR A 83 -23.96 -2.43 -2.22
N GLN A 84 -25.00 -2.78 -2.99
CA GLN A 84 -25.09 -2.39 -4.39
C GLN A 84 -25.13 -0.86 -4.54
N ALA A 85 -25.83 -0.16 -3.67
CA ALA A 85 -25.89 1.31 -3.69
C ALA A 85 -24.49 1.95 -3.47
N ASP A 86 -23.68 1.40 -2.56
CA ASP A 86 -22.29 1.85 -2.38
C ASP A 86 -21.42 1.52 -3.62
N LEU A 87 -21.67 0.38 -4.26
CA LEU A 87 -20.95 -0.01 -5.49
C LEU A 87 -21.27 0.94 -6.65
N ASP A 88 -22.54 1.30 -6.81
CA ASP A 88 -23.02 2.20 -7.87
C ASP A 88 -22.51 3.65 -7.69
N CYS A 89 -21.98 3.99 -6.51
CA CYS A 89 -21.34 5.26 -6.22
C CYS A 89 -19.90 5.38 -6.77
N SER A 90 -19.30 4.30 -7.27
CA SER A 90 -17.94 4.27 -7.81
C SER A 90 -17.95 3.76 -9.25
N ASP A 91 -17.35 4.50 -10.16
CA ASP A 91 -17.19 4.13 -11.56
C ASP A 91 -15.70 4.11 -11.93
N MET A 92 -15.30 3.12 -12.73
CA MET A 92 -13.94 2.99 -13.23
C MET A 92 -13.86 3.40 -14.70
N LEU A 93 -13.14 4.47 -14.95
CA LEU A 93 -12.87 4.95 -16.29
C LEU A 93 -11.55 4.37 -16.80
N ILE A 94 -11.58 3.73 -17.96
CA ILE A 94 -10.40 3.23 -18.67
C ILE A 94 -10.45 3.75 -20.09
N GLU A 95 -9.50 4.62 -20.43
CA GLU A 95 -9.40 5.27 -21.74
C GLU A 95 -8.03 5.00 -22.36
N GLN A 96 -8.00 4.57 -23.60
CA GLN A 96 -6.79 4.43 -24.39
C GLN A 96 -6.80 5.43 -25.55
N THR A 97 -5.71 6.16 -25.66
CA THR A 97 -5.41 7.00 -26.80
C THR A 97 -4.03 6.65 -27.36
N PRO A 98 -3.63 7.09 -28.54
CA PRO A 98 -2.27 6.90 -29.02
C PRO A 98 -1.24 7.42 -28.01
N GLY A 99 -0.39 6.54 -27.48
CA GLY A 99 0.67 6.87 -26.51
C GLY A 99 0.23 7.05 -25.06
N LYS A 100 -1.06 6.86 -24.71
CA LYS A 100 -1.53 6.99 -23.34
C LYS A 100 -2.64 5.99 -22.99
N LEU A 101 -2.53 5.34 -21.81
CA LEU A 101 -3.59 4.58 -21.15
C LEU A 101 -3.91 5.27 -19.83
N VAL A 102 -5.18 5.60 -19.59
CA VAL A 102 -5.67 6.25 -18.36
C VAL A 102 -6.59 5.30 -17.63
N ILE A 103 -6.36 5.10 -16.34
CA ILE A 103 -7.19 4.30 -15.43
C ILE A 103 -7.47 5.19 -14.22
N ARG A 104 -8.74 5.51 -13.97
CA ARG A 104 -9.10 6.31 -12.80
C ARG A 104 -10.44 5.91 -12.22
N SER A 105 -10.56 6.05 -10.91
CA SER A 105 -11.87 6.00 -10.26
C SER A 105 -12.55 7.36 -10.37
N ARG A 106 -13.86 7.32 -10.52
CA ARG A 106 -14.73 8.49 -10.49
C ARG A 106 -15.80 8.27 -9.44
N ASP A 107 -15.83 9.19 -8.49
CA ASP A 107 -16.83 9.22 -7.45
C ASP A 107 -18.15 9.81 -8.01
N LEU A 108 -19.22 9.06 -7.95
CA LEU A 108 -20.56 9.48 -8.40
C LEU A 108 -21.43 9.98 -7.24
N CYS A 109 -20.98 9.76 -5.99
CA CYS A 109 -21.66 10.19 -4.78
C CYS A 109 -20.72 11.00 -3.89
N PRO A 110 -21.24 11.86 -2.99
CA PRO A 110 -20.42 12.64 -2.06
C PRO A 110 -19.59 11.80 -1.08
N ILE A 111 -20.07 10.59 -0.77
CA ILE A 111 -19.38 9.63 0.10
C ILE A 111 -19.33 8.30 -0.63
N VAL A 112 -18.12 7.84 -0.93
CA VAL A 112 -17.87 6.56 -1.60
C VAL A 112 -17.28 5.57 -0.59
N LYS A 113 -17.93 4.41 -0.46
CA LYS A 113 -17.49 3.31 0.41
C LYS A 113 -17.01 2.08 -0.36
N ALA A 114 -16.84 2.22 -1.66
CA ALA A 114 -16.28 1.19 -2.50
C ALA A 114 -14.74 1.21 -2.41
N THR A 115 -14.15 0.03 -2.53
CA THR A 115 -12.70 -0.15 -2.64
C THR A 115 -12.36 -0.80 -3.97
N GLN A 116 -11.25 -0.41 -4.56
CA GLN A 116 -10.77 -0.96 -5.82
C GLN A 116 -9.50 -1.78 -5.57
N ARG A 117 -9.38 -2.92 -6.24
CA ARG A 117 -8.12 -3.64 -6.42
C ARG A 117 -7.76 -3.58 -7.91
N VAL A 118 -6.62 -2.99 -8.21
CA VAL A 118 -6.13 -2.84 -9.58
C VAL A 118 -4.94 -3.77 -9.78
N MET A 119 -5.06 -4.67 -10.72
CA MET A 119 -4.00 -5.59 -11.12
C MET A 119 -3.71 -5.38 -12.60
N LEU A 120 -2.48 -5.01 -12.90
CA LEU A 120 -2.03 -4.71 -14.25
C LEU A 120 -0.88 -5.63 -14.65
N LYS A 121 -0.85 -6.01 -15.91
CA LYS A 121 0.32 -6.60 -16.52
C LYS A 121 0.72 -5.71 -17.69
N LEU A 122 1.90 -5.12 -17.62
CA LEU A 122 2.32 -4.05 -18.53
C LEU A 122 3.68 -4.37 -19.16
N PRO A 123 3.99 -3.83 -20.35
CA PRO A 123 5.35 -3.84 -20.87
C PRO A 123 6.33 -3.12 -19.92
N ARG A 124 7.59 -3.58 -19.84
CA ARG A 124 8.61 -2.94 -18.99
C ARG A 124 8.96 -1.52 -19.42
N ASN A 125 8.83 -1.23 -20.70
CA ASN A 125 9.22 0.04 -21.31
C ASN A 125 8.11 1.10 -21.37
N VAL A 126 7.12 1.02 -20.46
CA VAL A 126 6.10 2.06 -20.30
C VAL A 126 6.51 3.08 -19.24
N ASN A 127 5.98 4.30 -19.33
CA ASN A 127 6.11 5.29 -18.29
C ASN A 127 4.89 5.21 -17.37
N LEU A 128 5.11 5.07 -16.07
CA LEU A 128 4.07 4.96 -15.05
C LEU A 128 3.88 6.30 -14.34
N ASP A 129 2.63 6.71 -14.18
CA ASP A 129 2.24 7.91 -13.45
C ASP A 129 1.07 7.57 -12.52
N LEU A 130 1.34 7.44 -11.21
CA LEU A 130 0.36 7.08 -10.21
C LEU A 130 0.13 8.24 -9.26
N GLU A 131 -1.11 8.68 -9.12
CA GLU A 131 -1.49 9.83 -8.31
C GLU A 131 -2.68 9.53 -7.40
N SER A 132 -2.63 10.02 -6.16
CA SER A 132 -3.75 9.94 -5.21
C SER A 132 -4.23 8.51 -4.94
N ILE A 133 -3.32 7.65 -4.48
CA ILE A 133 -3.61 6.24 -4.19
C ILE A 133 -3.72 6.03 -2.68
N ALA A 134 -4.89 5.58 -2.23
CA ALA A 134 -5.14 5.18 -0.84
C ALA A 134 -4.99 3.66 -0.68
N GLY A 135 -3.76 3.15 -0.86
CA GLY A 135 -3.45 1.72 -0.79
C GLY A 135 -1.98 1.41 -1.03
N HIS A 136 -1.62 0.15 -0.85
CA HIS A 136 -0.27 -0.31 -1.18
C HIS A 136 -0.07 -0.35 -2.70
N VAL A 137 1.13 0.02 -3.13
CA VAL A 137 1.53 -0.02 -4.54
C VAL A 137 2.70 -0.98 -4.71
N ARG A 138 2.54 -1.97 -5.57
CA ARG A 138 3.61 -2.88 -5.98
C ARG A 138 3.85 -2.73 -7.48
N ILE A 139 5.10 -2.51 -7.87
CA ILE A 139 5.52 -2.34 -9.27
C ILE A 139 6.66 -3.30 -9.56
N GLY A 140 6.51 -4.11 -10.60
CA GLY A 140 7.57 -4.97 -11.13
C GLY A 140 8.74 -4.18 -11.75
N PRO A 141 9.78 -4.87 -12.23
CA PRO A 141 10.93 -4.23 -12.89
C PRO A 141 10.49 -3.36 -14.08
N THR A 142 10.94 -2.10 -14.14
CA THR A 142 10.51 -1.11 -15.14
C THR A 142 11.70 -0.36 -15.72
N GLU A 143 11.74 -0.24 -17.03
CA GLU A 143 12.77 0.50 -17.79
C GLU A 143 12.36 1.95 -18.06
N GLY A 144 11.06 2.23 -18.04
CA GLY A 144 10.52 3.58 -18.20
C GLY A 144 10.59 4.41 -16.91
N MET A 145 10.13 5.66 -17.00
CA MET A 145 10.01 6.55 -15.85
C MET A 145 8.85 6.14 -14.96
N VAL A 146 9.08 6.08 -13.64
CA VAL A 146 8.04 5.86 -12.63
C VAL A 146 7.85 7.13 -11.83
N ARG A 147 6.66 7.73 -11.94
CA ARG A 147 6.24 8.86 -11.11
C ARG A 147 5.15 8.42 -10.16
N LEU A 148 5.36 8.68 -8.86
CA LEU A 148 4.37 8.43 -7.81
C LEU A 148 4.14 9.71 -7.01
N GLU A 149 2.88 10.08 -6.84
CA GLU A 149 2.49 11.26 -6.06
C GLU A 149 1.30 10.95 -5.14
N SER A 150 1.38 11.41 -3.88
CA SER A 150 0.28 11.28 -2.91
C SER A 150 -0.17 9.83 -2.67
N ILE A 151 0.78 8.97 -2.29
CA ILE A 151 0.49 7.57 -1.98
C ILE A 151 0.36 7.38 -0.46
N ALA A 152 -0.81 6.95 0.00
CA ALA A 152 -1.09 6.72 1.42
C ALA A 152 -0.67 5.33 1.93
N GLY A 153 -0.24 4.43 1.06
CA GLY A 153 0.23 3.08 1.39
C GLY A 153 1.74 2.91 1.27
N HIS A 154 2.21 1.72 1.60
CA HIS A 154 3.59 1.34 1.33
C HIS A 154 3.83 1.12 -0.17
N VAL A 155 4.96 1.59 -0.66
CA VAL A 155 5.40 1.38 -2.04
C VAL A 155 6.50 0.32 -2.08
N SER A 156 6.35 -0.67 -2.94
CA SER A 156 7.38 -1.67 -3.21
C SER A 156 7.63 -1.75 -4.72
N THR A 157 8.88 -1.60 -5.12
CA THR A 157 9.23 -1.70 -6.55
C THR A 157 10.32 -2.74 -6.78
N GLY A 158 10.26 -3.42 -7.90
CA GLY A 158 11.40 -4.10 -8.46
C GLY A 158 12.41 -3.11 -9.02
N SER A 159 13.33 -3.57 -9.85
CA SER A 159 14.38 -2.74 -10.44
C SER A 159 13.82 -1.59 -11.28
N LEU A 160 14.24 -0.35 -10.96
CA LEU A 160 13.88 0.87 -11.66
C LEU A 160 15.14 1.56 -12.21
N GLN A 161 15.04 2.13 -13.40
CA GLN A 161 16.09 2.96 -13.99
C GLN A 161 15.88 4.45 -13.70
N ALA A 162 14.64 4.91 -13.53
CA ALA A 162 14.34 6.29 -13.23
C ALA A 162 13.05 6.40 -12.39
N ALA A 163 13.08 7.21 -11.34
CA ALA A 163 11.93 7.42 -10.48
C ALA A 163 11.84 8.84 -9.95
N GLU A 164 10.61 9.35 -9.88
CA GLU A 164 10.27 10.59 -9.19
C GLU A 164 9.08 10.30 -8.28
N MET A 165 9.31 10.36 -6.96
CA MET A 165 8.29 9.98 -5.99
C MET A 165 8.17 11.04 -4.91
N SER A 166 6.93 11.42 -4.61
CA SER A 166 6.65 12.46 -3.61
C SER A 166 5.41 12.16 -2.78
N SER A 167 5.37 12.74 -1.57
CA SER A 167 4.21 12.65 -0.67
C SER A 167 3.80 11.21 -0.32
N LEU A 168 4.80 10.38 0.10
CA LEU A 168 4.59 8.98 0.49
C LEU A 168 4.37 8.87 2.01
N ALA A 169 3.29 8.20 2.43
CA ALA A 169 2.87 8.18 3.83
C ALA A 169 3.32 6.96 4.65
N GLN A 170 3.77 5.85 4.04
CA GLN A 170 4.19 4.64 4.77
C GLN A 170 5.58 4.10 4.39
N GLY A 171 6.34 4.91 3.67
CA GLY A 171 7.69 4.54 3.24
C GLY A 171 7.74 3.72 1.96
N ILE A 172 8.95 3.30 1.59
CA ILE A 172 9.23 2.67 0.30
C ILE A 172 10.32 1.60 0.42
N SER A 173 10.19 0.53 -0.34
CA SER A 173 11.23 -0.45 -0.64
C SER A 173 11.46 -0.49 -2.14
N MET A 174 12.68 -0.20 -2.59
CA MET A 174 13.04 -0.04 -4.00
C MET A 174 14.28 -0.84 -4.34
N GLU A 175 14.27 -1.50 -5.50
CA GLU A 175 15.43 -2.16 -6.06
C GLU A 175 16.05 -1.32 -7.17
N LEU A 176 17.37 -1.18 -7.15
CA LEU A 176 18.14 -0.40 -8.12
C LEU A 176 19.29 -1.25 -8.66
N ASP A 177 19.18 -1.66 -9.94
CA ASP A 177 20.24 -2.39 -10.65
C ASP A 177 21.11 -1.45 -11.47
N ASP A 178 20.47 -0.49 -12.12
CA ASP A 178 21.09 0.55 -12.92
C ASP A 178 20.25 1.84 -12.78
N ILE A 179 20.89 2.98 -12.95
CA ILE A 179 20.21 4.28 -12.89
C ILE A 179 20.44 5.00 -14.21
N GLY A 180 19.34 5.27 -14.91
CA GLY A 180 19.36 6.04 -16.13
C GLY A 180 19.65 7.53 -15.91
N GLU A 181 19.81 8.28 -16.97
CA GLU A 181 20.16 9.71 -16.95
C GLU A 181 19.29 10.60 -16.09
N ARG A 182 18.03 10.21 -15.88
CA ARG A 182 17.07 10.98 -15.08
C ARG A 182 17.25 10.83 -13.57
N GLY A 183 18.02 9.82 -13.13
CA GLY A 183 18.24 9.55 -11.71
C GLY A 183 17.01 9.05 -10.96
N VAL A 184 17.15 9.03 -9.62
CA VAL A 184 16.08 8.68 -8.69
C VAL A 184 15.87 9.83 -7.71
N HIS A 185 14.65 10.35 -7.64
CA HIS A 185 14.30 11.48 -6.78
C HIS A 185 13.12 11.10 -5.87
N LEU A 186 13.37 11.10 -4.55
CA LEU A 186 12.36 10.84 -3.54
C LEU A 186 12.19 12.08 -2.66
N SER A 187 10.96 12.50 -2.42
CA SER A 187 10.69 13.66 -1.57
C SER A 187 9.47 13.47 -0.67
N SER A 188 9.46 14.15 0.48
CA SER A 188 8.31 14.18 1.40
C SER A 188 7.84 12.77 1.82
N VAL A 189 8.79 11.92 2.27
CA VAL A 189 8.48 10.55 2.70
C VAL A 189 8.29 10.49 4.21
N VAL A 190 7.17 9.94 4.64
CA VAL A 190 6.91 9.57 6.04
C VAL A 190 6.98 8.06 6.16
N GLY A 191 7.94 7.55 6.93
CA GLY A 191 8.22 6.11 7.02
C GLY A 191 9.65 5.78 6.61
N GLY A 192 9.99 4.49 6.63
CA GLY A 192 11.33 4.03 6.26
C GLY A 192 11.54 3.97 4.75
N ILE A 193 12.77 4.20 4.32
CA ILE A 193 13.21 3.99 2.95
C ILE A 193 14.23 2.85 2.95
N GLU A 194 13.95 1.79 2.21
CA GLU A 194 14.90 0.70 1.96
C GLU A 194 15.29 0.71 0.47
N LEU A 195 16.57 0.94 0.19
CA LEU A 195 17.13 0.84 -1.14
C LEU A 195 17.97 -0.42 -1.23
N ARG A 196 17.60 -1.32 -2.13
CA ARG A 196 18.34 -2.55 -2.44
C ARG A 196 19.17 -2.32 -3.70
N LEU A 197 20.48 -2.30 -3.54
CA LEU A 197 21.43 -1.90 -4.56
C LEU A 197 22.12 -3.11 -5.16
N SER A 198 22.21 -3.18 -6.48
CA SER A 198 22.99 -4.21 -7.15
C SER A 198 24.50 -3.98 -6.92
N ASN A 199 25.27 -5.05 -7.06
CA ASN A 199 26.74 -5.00 -6.88
C ASN A 199 27.45 -4.12 -7.89
N ASN A 200 26.86 -3.92 -9.05
CA ASN A 200 27.43 -3.16 -10.16
C ASN A 200 26.91 -1.74 -10.25
N LEU A 201 26.05 -1.34 -9.32
CA LEU A 201 25.46 -0.01 -9.32
C LEU A 201 26.53 1.05 -9.08
N ASN A 202 26.55 2.07 -9.94
CA ASN A 202 27.36 3.25 -9.80
C ASN A 202 26.45 4.47 -9.64
N ALA A 203 26.52 5.14 -8.48
CA ALA A 203 25.66 6.26 -8.19
C ALA A 203 26.27 7.23 -7.17
N GLU A 204 25.76 8.44 -7.15
CA GLU A 204 25.95 9.40 -6.07
C GLU A 204 24.66 9.46 -5.23
N PHE A 205 24.76 9.13 -3.96
CA PHE A 205 23.66 9.19 -3.00
C PHE A 205 23.73 10.49 -2.23
N VAL A 206 22.64 11.23 -2.21
CA VAL A 206 22.45 12.47 -1.44
C VAL A 206 21.14 12.42 -0.72
N ALA A 207 21.13 12.61 0.59
CA ALA A 207 19.90 12.70 1.38
C ALA A 207 19.95 13.95 2.27
N ASP A 208 19.00 14.86 2.10
CA ASP A 208 18.89 16.10 2.84
C ASP A 208 17.63 16.15 3.70
N ARG A 209 17.71 16.88 4.83
CA ARG A 209 16.61 17.07 5.77
C ARG A 209 15.98 15.75 6.26
N VAL A 210 16.81 14.81 6.66
CA VAL A 210 16.41 13.52 7.20
C VAL A 210 16.18 13.62 8.71
N VAL A 211 14.98 13.33 9.16
CA VAL A 211 14.67 13.14 10.59
C VAL A 211 14.70 11.64 10.88
N GLY A 212 15.88 11.15 11.23
CA GLY A 212 16.16 9.72 11.40
C GLY A 212 17.64 9.43 11.13
N SER A 213 17.96 8.18 10.88
CA SER A 213 19.32 7.74 10.56
C SER A 213 19.42 7.24 9.13
N VAL A 214 20.60 7.42 8.53
CA VAL A 214 20.96 6.78 7.25
C VAL A 214 22.03 5.75 7.55
N ILE A 215 21.77 4.49 7.21
CA ILE A 215 22.68 3.37 7.47
C ILE A 215 22.89 2.56 6.20
N SER A 216 24.07 1.98 6.07
CA SER A 216 24.41 1.05 5.00
C SER A 216 24.80 -0.30 5.58
N ASP A 217 24.17 -1.37 5.10
CA ASP A 217 24.57 -2.75 5.36
C ASP A 217 25.63 -3.23 4.33
N ILE A 218 26.06 -2.33 3.41
CA ILE A 218 27.08 -2.60 2.37
C ILE A 218 28.41 -2.04 2.87
N PRO A 219 29.44 -2.89 3.12
CA PRO A 219 30.69 -2.47 3.78
C PRO A 219 31.46 -1.37 3.04
N ASP A 220 31.42 -1.37 1.71
CA ASP A 220 32.17 -0.45 0.87
C ASP A 220 31.54 0.93 0.72
N ILE A 221 30.29 1.10 1.18
CA ILE A 221 29.60 2.39 1.13
C ILE A 221 29.82 3.15 2.43
N LYS A 222 30.60 4.22 2.34
CA LYS A 222 30.86 5.14 3.45
C LYS A 222 29.89 6.31 3.38
N ILE A 223 29.02 6.42 4.38
CA ILE A 223 28.08 7.53 4.50
C ILE A 223 28.78 8.66 5.26
N VAL A 224 28.87 9.83 4.64
CA VAL A 224 29.33 11.07 5.24
C VAL A 224 28.12 11.82 5.76
N THR A 225 28.16 12.20 7.03
CA THR A 225 27.10 13.01 7.65
C THR A 225 27.56 14.45 7.74
N ILE A 226 26.79 15.38 7.21
CA ILE A 226 27.05 16.81 7.25
C ILE A 226 25.95 17.43 8.13
N VAL A 227 26.33 18.09 9.21
CA VAL A 227 25.39 18.74 10.12
C VAL A 227 25.46 20.26 9.92
N THR A 228 24.35 20.85 9.46
CA THR A 228 24.20 22.27 9.27
C THR A 228 22.92 22.76 9.94
N ASP A 229 23.02 23.73 10.83
CA ASP A 229 21.89 24.33 11.53
C ASP A 229 20.95 23.32 12.21
N GLY A 230 21.54 22.26 12.82
CA GLY A 230 20.80 21.20 13.49
C GLY A 230 20.06 20.23 12.57
N ARG A 231 20.35 20.27 11.26
CA ARG A 231 19.87 19.32 10.26
C ARG A 231 21.00 18.40 9.85
N SER A 232 20.66 17.15 9.53
CA SER A 232 21.61 16.16 9.04
C SER A 232 21.36 15.89 7.57
N ASP A 233 22.39 16.15 6.78
CA ASP A 233 22.47 15.79 5.38
C ASP A 233 23.47 14.63 5.25
N TYR A 234 23.26 13.78 4.28
CA TYR A 234 24.04 12.56 4.12
C TYR A 234 24.46 12.41 2.67
N GLU A 235 25.71 12.07 2.46
CA GLU A 235 26.28 11.81 1.15
C GLU A 235 27.01 10.47 1.14
N ALA A 236 26.94 9.75 0.03
CA ALA A 236 27.73 8.57 -0.19
C ALA A 236 28.00 8.36 -1.68
N ARG A 237 29.19 7.80 -1.99
CA ARG A 237 29.52 7.32 -3.31
C ARG A 237 29.31 5.81 -3.36
N ILE A 238 28.54 5.36 -4.36
CA ILE A 238 28.28 3.95 -4.63
C ILE A 238 29.09 3.56 -5.87
N GLY A 239 29.94 2.55 -5.74
CA GLY A 239 30.84 2.14 -6.81
C GLY A 239 31.78 3.27 -7.25
N SER A 240 31.86 3.54 -8.54
CA SER A 240 32.68 4.63 -9.10
C SER A 240 31.99 6.00 -9.05
N GLY A 241 30.77 6.09 -8.53
CA GLY A 241 29.89 7.25 -8.67
C GLY A 241 29.18 7.25 -10.02
N GLY A 242 28.29 8.21 -10.26
CA GLY A 242 27.51 8.26 -11.50
C GLY A 242 26.24 9.05 -11.34
N GLN A 243 25.12 8.50 -11.83
CA GLN A 243 23.82 9.14 -11.73
C GLN A 243 23.37 9.28 -10.28
N ARG A 244 22.49 10.27 -10.06
CA ARG A 244 22.19 10.68 -8.68
C ARG A 244 20.94 10.01 -8.13
N ILE A 245 21.04 9.57 -6.87
CA ILE A 245 19.93 9.23 -5.99
C ILE A 245 19.76 10.37 -5.01
N THR A 246 18.69 11.14 -5.17
CA THR A 246 18.38 12.29 -4.30
C THR A 246 17.17 11.99 -3.44
N ILE A 247 17.31 12.13 -2.13
CA ILE A 247 16.24 11.91 -1.16
C ILE A 247 16.10 13.16 -0.30
N SER A 248 14.90 13.69 -0.15
CA SER A 248 14.68 14.90 0.63
C SER A 248 13.43 14.84 1.50
N ILE A 249 13.48 15.55 2.66
CA ILE A 249 12.35 15.67 3.60
C ILE A 249 11.84 14.29 4.05
N VAL A 250 12.68 13.53 4.77
CA VAL A 250 12.31 12.21 5.26
C VAL A 250 12.04 12.26 6.76
N LYS A 251 10.89 11.73 7.19
CA LYS A 251 10.60 11.38 8.59
C LYS A 251 10.65 9.87 8.73
N GLY A 252 11.84 9.35 9.07
CA GLY A 252 12.13 7.92 9.18
C GLY A 252 13.57 7.62 8.84
N GLY A 253 13.97 6.34 8.93
CA GLY A 253 15.32 5.91 8.57
C GLY A 253 15.46 5.58 7.08
N ILE A 254 16.67 5.74 6.57
CA ILE A 254 17.05 5.27 5.23
C ILE A 254 18.05 4.13 5.39
N ARG A 255 17.81 3.02 4.73
CA ARG A 255 18.69 1.85 4.76
C ARG A 255 19.13 1.47 3.35
N LEU A 256 20.44 1.39 3.15
CA LEU A 256 21.04 0.87 1.93
C LEU A 256 21.40 -0.60 2.15
N ARG A 257 20.91 -1.49 1.32
CA ARG A 257 21.12 -2.93 1.38
C ARG A 257 21.65 -3.45 0.05
N LYS A 258 22.34 -4.56 0.12
CA LYS A 258 22.72 -5.32 -1.06
C LYS A 258 21.47 -6.03 -1.62
N LEU A 259 21.30 -5.94 -2.94
CA LEU A 259 20.32 -6.78 -3.66
C LEU A 259 20.84 -8.23 -3.64
N SER A 260 20.03 -9.15 -3.17
CA SER A 260 20.35 -10.58 -3.02
C SER A 260 20.00 -11.37 -4.28
#